data_56d3bfcbfa557d3092c866e0ff2808aa
#
_entry.id   56d3bfcbfa557d3092c866e0ff2808aa
#
_cell.length_a   1.000
_cell.length_b   1.000
_cell.length_c   1.000
_cell.angle_alpha   90.00
_cell.angle_beta   90.00
_cell.angle_gamma   90.00
#
_symmetry.space_group_name_H-M   'P 1'
#
loop_
_entity.id
_entity.type
_entity.pdbx_description
1 polymer ?
#
loop_
_entity_poly.entity_id
_entity_poly.type
_entity_poly.pdbx_seq_one_letter_code
_entity_poly.pdbx_strand_id
1 'polypeptide(L)'
;MATLPKDFIGIDALQHVAEQVSKEIFMGPGYTDAEEMDRLGINTINGVQFKRTFHLFIRKGGTTRRKDVHREINSEAGFLKERTLVAKLSWDKFPANIDDFCETVFGTDAQGQFPLSAEATEAVLKDYADNLAACLWFGDIALDNGDDNVPAHDQAMALYDGFHTCIKHDIEDGLISETNGNLVHCEAITAPVDTDDTTPYDNFIDWHRRWDERLRKVPTRVFMNEETAMNIASGYANKFHGNFRVEYNQGDNFKLPGLSKVTICPIANFGEGDRMYATVDDNFVYGVDTLSNQQYVSVRLGSDRDHRDLSFQIQSIQGCGIRSFLKSQLAVSDGSLAAPEYVAGDYDNTNLVVTLAGTDGQKPDGTVKVNGTPYSKAVETSVNQILSLEATDGSTYKFSHWSNGKTDKKIQLTATGMSMGLTAFFKKNGE
;
A
#
# COMPACT_ATOMS: atom_id res chain seq x y z
N MET A 1 -37.72 17.79 -28.50
CA MET A 1 -36.46 17.27 -27.95
C MET A 1 -36.37 15.82 -28.42
N ALA A 2 -35.49 15.53 -29.33
CA ALA A 2 -35.27 14.16 -29.80
C ALA A 2 -34.48 13.46 -28.67
N THR A 3 -35.08 12.47 -28.04
CA THR A 3 -34.38 11.53 -27.18
C THR A 3 -33.42 10.75 -28.07
N LEU A 4 -32.11 10.96 -27.88
CA LEU A 4 -31.09 10.12 -28.45
C LEU A 4 -31.36 8.66 -28.04
N PRO A 5 -31.29 7.70 -28.95
CA PRO A 5 -31.49 6.31 -28.59
C PRO A 5 -30.44 5.91 -27.54
N LYS A 6 -30.91 5.33 -26.43
CA LYS A 6 -30.08 4.78 -25.33
C LYS A 6 -29.03 3.76 -25.79
N ASP A 7 -29.19 3.28 -27.01
CA ASP A 7 -28.40 2.18 -27.60
C ASP A 7 -27.10 2.67 -28.28
N PHE A 8 -26.81 3.97 -28.28
CA PHE A 8 -25.69 4.50 -29.05
C PHE A 8 -24.32 4.34 -28.42
N ILE A 9 -24.29 4.13 -27.14
CA ILE A 9 -23.07 3.80 -26.39
C ILE A 9 -23.51 2.72 -25.40
N GLY A 10 -22.90 1.56 -25.40
CA GLY A 10 -23.25 0.45 -24.51
C GLY A 10 -23.07 0.75 -22.99
N ILE A 11 -23.60 1.92 -22.54
CA ILE A 11 -23.52 2.38 -21.15
C ILE A 11 -24.19 1.41 -20.21
N ASP A 12 -25.31 0.80 -20.64
CA ASP A 12 -25.96 -0.23 -19.84
C ASP A 12 -25.07 -1.48 -19.75
N ALA A 13 -24.28 -1.79 -20.80
CA ALA A 13 -23.30 -2.86 -20.77
C ALA A 13 -22.10 -2.50 -19.87
N LEU A 14 -21.59 -1.27 -19.96
CA LEU A 14 -20.55 -0.73 -19.09
C LEU A 14 -20.98 -0.75 -17.62
N GLN A 15 -22.20 -0.30 -17.35
CA GLN A 15 -22.77 -0.32 -16.01
C GLN A 15 -22.88 -1.76 -15.49
N HIS A 16 -23.32 -2.70 -16.33
CA HIS A 16 -23.43 -4.11 -15.94
C HIS A 16 -22.07 -4.74 -15.66
N VAL A 17 -21.05 -4.45 -16.48
CA VAL A 17 -19.67 -4.90 -16.24
C VAL A 17 -19.12 -4.27 -14.96
N ALA A 18 -19.30 -2.96 -14.80
CA ALA A 18 -18.88 -2.26 -13.59
C ALA A 18 -19.52 -2.84 -12.32
N GLU A 19 -20.82 -3.20 -12.40
CA GLU A 19 -21.52 -3.86 -11.28
C GLU A 19 -21.04 -5.30 -11.02
N GLN A 20 -20.65 -6.05 -12.05
CA GLN A 20 -20.07 -7.38 -11.89
C GLN A 20 -18.68 -7.33 -11.25
N VAL A 21 -17.79 -6.53 -11.81
CA VAL A 21 -16.41 -6.40 -11.31
C VAL A 21 -16.42 -5.76 -9.91
N SER A 22 -17.29 -4.78 -9.65
CA SER A 22 -17.43 -4.19 -8.33
C SER A 22 -17.86 -5.18 -7.27
N LYS A 23 -18.70 -6.16 -7.62
CA LYS A 23 -19.07 -7.22 -6.67
C LYS A 23 -17.87 -8.05 -6.26
N GLU A 24 -16.97 -8.36 -7.18
CA GLU A 24 -15.73 -9.08 -6.88
C GLU A 24 -14.82 -8.25 -5.98
N ILE A 25 -14.65 -6.96 -6.26
CA ILE A 25 -13.84 -6.05 -5.47
C ILE A 25 -14.46 -5.74 -4.10
N PHE A 26 -15.79 -5.52 -4.03
CA PHE A 26 -16.45 -5.13 -2.78
C PHE A 26 -17.01 -6.28 -1.96
N MET A 27 -17.23 -7.45 -2.53
CA MET A 27 -17.55 -8.67 -1.77
C MET A 27 -16.30 -9.33 -1.19
N GLY A 28 -15.16 -9.13 -1.84
CA GLY A 28 -13.87 -9.31 -1.24
C GLY A 28 -13.55 -8.14 -0.29
N PRO A 29 -12.60 -8.27 0.60
CA PRO A 29 -12.22 -7.23 1.55
C PRO A 29 -11.33 -6.15 0.92
N GLY A 30 -11.73 -5.49 -0.14
CA GLY A 30 -10.96 -4.40 -0.76
C GLY A 30 -9.58 -4.81 -1.31
N TYR A 31 -9.26 -6.06 -1.22
CA TYR A 31 -8.12 -6.74 -1.77
C TYR A 31 -8.62 -7.63 -2.89
N THR A 32 -7.82 -7.84 -3.88
CA THR A 32 -8.15 -8.67 -5.04
C THR A 32 -8.54 -10.11 -4.68
N ASP A 33 -8.40 -10.52 -3.40
CA ASP A 33 -8.67 -11.87 -2.98
C ASP A 33 -9.18 -11.96 -1.54
N ALA A 34 -10.42 -12.43 -1.36
CA ALA A 34 -10.92 -12.84 -0.05
C ALA A 34 -10.04 -13.94 0.58
N GLU A 35 -9.36 -14.73 -0.25
CA GLU A 35 -8.40 -15.74 0.16
C GLU A 35 -7.19 -15.10 0.85
N GLU A 36 -6.78 -13.89 0.47
CA GLU A 36 -5.64 -13.22 1.09
C GLU A 36 -5.92 -12.78 2.53
N MET A 37 -7.10 -12.24 2.81
CA MET A 37 -7.45 -11.89 4.20
C MET A 37 -7.53 -13.12 5.10
N ASP A 38 -8.08 -14.22 4.59
CA ASP A 38 -8.08 -15.49 5.31
C ASP A 38 -6.65 -16.03 5.47
N ARG A 39 -5.81 -15.90 4.43
CA ARG A 39 -4.39 -16.23 4.48
C ARG A 39 -3.68 -15.43 5.58
N LEU A 40 -3.97 -14.16 5.70
CA LEU A 40 -3.40 -13.27 6.72
C LEU A 40 -4.06 -13.43 8.09
N GLY A 41 -5.24 -14.06 8.19
CA GLY A 41 -6.01 -14.17 9.44
C GLY A 41 -6.55 -12.83 9.95
N ILE A 42 -6.79 -11.91 9.02
CA ILE A 42 -7.44 -10.64 9.29
C ILE A 42 -8.95 -10.85 9.27
N ASN A 43 -9.62 -10.45 10.34
CA ASN A 43 -11.06 -10.67 10.46
C ASN A 43 -11.84 -9.59 9.71
N THR A 44 -12.51 -9.98 8.64
CA THR A 44 -13.41 -9.09 7.92
C THR A 44 -14.79 -9.01 8.61
N ILE A 45 -15.22 -7.82 8.95
CA ILE A 45 -16.51 -7.54 9.59
C ILE A 45 -17.40 -6.79 8.61
N ASN A 46 -18.47 -7.41 8.19
CA ASN A 46 -19.47 -6.82 7.31
C ASN A 46 -20.47 -5.95 8.07
N GLY A 47 -21.04 -4.94 7.39
CA GLY A 47 -22.09 -4.08 7.92
C GLY A 47 -21.60 -3.00 8.88
N VAL A 48 -20.36 -2.53 8.72
CA VAL A 48 -19.80 -1.40 9.48
C VAL A 48 -20.05 -0.11 8.70
N GLN A 49 -21.11 0.63 9.07
CA GLN A 49 -21.50 1.85 8.35
C GLN A 49 -20.67 3.08 8.74
N PHE A 50 -20.32 3.24 10.02
CA PHE A 50 -19.55 4.40 10.50
C PHE A 50 -18.54 4.01 11.56
N LYS A 51 -18.96 3.20 12.53
CA LYS A 51 -18.16 2.91 13.72
C LYS A 51 -18.54 1.57 14.30
N ARG A 52 -17.52 0.80 14.69
CA ARG A 52 -17.70 -0.40 15.51
C ARG A 52 -16.83 -0.35 16.74
N THR A 53 -17.42 -0.54 17.90
CA THR A 53 -16.69 -0.53 19.17
C THR A 53 -16.45 -1.95 19.64
N PHE A 54 -15.21 -2.23 20.02
CA PHE A 54 -14.79 -3.47 20.68
C PHE A 54 -14.50 -3.15 22.14
N HIS A 55 -14.92 -4.03 23.02
CA HIS A 55 -14.67 -3.89 24.46
C HIS A 55 -13.54 -4.84 24.87
N LEU A 56 -12.43 -4.26 25.30
CA LEU A 56 -11.31 -4.98 25.87
C LEU A 56 -11.43 -4.97 27.40
N PHE A 57 -11.68 -6.13 28.00
CA PHE A 57 -11.71 -6.26 29.45
C PHE A 57 -10.30 -6.52 29.98
N ILE A 58 -9.75 -5.56 30.70
CA ILE A 58 -8.45 -5.66 31.35
C ILE A 58 -8.68 -5.96 32.82
N ARG A 59 -8.25 -7.14 33.25
CA ARG A 59 -8.37 -7.57 34.63
C ARG A 59 -7.00 -7.62 35.32
N LYS A 60 -6.94 -7.06 36.52
CA LYS A 60 -5.78 -7.22 37.39
C LYS A 60 -5.69 -8.68 37.87
N GLY A 61 -4.54 -9.31 37.69
CA GLY A 61 -4.34 -10.70 38.12
C GLY A 61 -4.45 -10.89 39.63
N GLY A 62 -4.61 -12.12 40.09
CA GLY A 62 -4.60 -12.47 41.50
C GLY A 62 -5.87 -12.16 42.29
N THR A 63 -6.99 -11.87 41.60
CA THR A 63 -8.29 -11.59 42.23
C THR A 63 -9.11 -12.85 42.53
N THR A 64 -8.75 -14.00 41.97
CA THR A 64 -9.47 -15.26 42.22
C THR A 64 -9.14 -15.78 43.62
N ARG A 65 -10.16 -16.09 44.40
CA ARG A 65 -10.06 -16.59 45.77
C ARG A 65 -10.79 -17.92 45.92
N ARG A 66 -10.36 -18.72 46.88
CA ARG A 66 -11.09 -19.90 47.28
C ARG A 66 -12.39 -19.48 48.02
N LYS A 67 -13.52 -20.04 47.72
CA LYS A 67 -14.83 -19.59 48.18
C LYS A 67 -15.02 -19.70 49.70
N ASP A 68 -14.30 -20.62 50.32
CA ASP A 68 -14.37 -20.90 51.78
C ASP A 68 -13.52 -19.98 52.65
N VAL A 69 -12.76 -19.10 52.01
CA VAL A 69 -11.90 -18.13 52.75
C VAL A 69 -12.64 -16.79 52.78
N HIS A 70 -13.15 -16.39 53.95
CA HIS A 70 -13.73 -15.07 54.22
C HIS A 70 -12.67 -13.98 54.25
N ARG A 71 -12.19 -13.59 53.09
CA ARG A 71 -11.37 -12.38 52.92
C ARG A 71 -12.08 -11.42 52.00
N GLU A 72 -12.03 -10.14 52.33
CA GLU A 72 -12.55 -9.10 51.41
C GLU A 72 -11.91 -9.24 50.02
N ILE A 73 -12.74 -9.30 49.02
CA ILE A 73 -12.31 -9.30 47.63
C ILE A 73 -11.93 -7.86 47.33
N ASN A 74 -10.68 -7.63 46.96
CA ASN A 74 -10.26 -6.33 46.47
C ASN A 74 -11.13 -5.95 45.27
N SER A 75 -11.88 -4.87 45.39
CA SER A 75 -12.89 -4.45 44.38
C SER A 75 -12.31 -3.88 43.13
N GLU A 76 -10.99 -3.75 43.02
CA GLU A 76 -10.31 -3.37 41.75
C GLU A 76 -10.35 -4.53 40.74
N ALA A 77 -11.56 -4.89 40.32
CA ALA A 77 -11.77 -6.14 39.58
C ALA A 77 -11.35 -6.10 38.10
N GLY A 78 -11.14 -4.93 37.56
CA GLY A 78 -10.80 -4.74 36.15
C GLY A 78 -11.57 -3.56 35.55
N PHE A 79 -11.12 -3.14 34.39
CA PHE A 79 -11.77 -2.06 33.65
C PHE A 79 -11.98 -2.47 32.20
N LEU A 80 -13.01 -1.91 31.60
CA LEU A 80 -13.30 -2.02 30.17
C LEU A 80 -12.57 -0.87 29.46
N LYS A 81 -11.75 -1.19 28.49
CA LYS A 81 -11.24 -0.22 27.53
C LYS A 81 -11.95 -0.42 26.21
N GLU A 82 -12.47 0.64 25.68
CA GLU A 82 -13.10 0.65 24.37
C GLU A 82 -12.05 0.86 23.29
N ARG A 83 -12.15 0.05 22.25
CA ARG A 83 -11.42 0.20 20.99
C ARG A 83 -12.43 0.44 19.89
N THR A 84 -12.14 1.37 19.02
CA THR A 84 -13.07 1.76 17.99
C THR A 84 -12.43 1.59 16.62
N LEU A 85 -13.10 0.84 15.76
CA LEU A 85 -12.87 0.85 14.33
C LEU A 85 -13.77 1.95 13.74
N VAL A 86 -13.19 2.88 13.01
CA VAL A 86 -13.90 3.95 12.31
C VAL A 86 -13.86 3.63 10.82
N ALA A 87 -15.03 3.44 10.24
CA ALA A 87 -15.17 3.27 8.80
C ALA A 87 -15.51 4.62 8.16
N LYS A 88 -14.89 4.92 7.04
CA LYS A 88 -15.09 6.15 6.27
C LYS A 88 -15.63 5.83 4.89
N LEU A 89 -16.43 6.75 4.36
CA LEU A 89 -16.87 6.70 2.98
C LEU A 89 -15.72 7.20 2.10
N SER A 90 -15.21 6.32 1.27
CA SER A 90 -14.31 6.68 0.17
C SER A 90 -15.12 6.84 -1.11
N TRP A 91 -14.69 7.71 -1.98
CA TRP A 91 -15.24 7.84 -3.32
C TRP A 91 -14.15 8.23 -4.30
N ASP A 92 -14.27 7.71 -5.50
CA ASP A 92 -13.42 8.08 -6.60
C ASP A 92 -14.29 8.49 -7.79
N LYS A 93 -13.83 9.46 -8.54
CA LYS A 93 -14.47 9.94 -9.75
C LYS A 93 -13.43 10.09 -10.83
N PHE A 94 -13.44 9.20 -11.79
CA PHE A 94 -12.60 9.23 -12.95
C PHE A 94 -13.34 9.83 -14.14
N PRO A 95 -13.01 11.05 -14.61
CA PRO A 95 -13.50 11.61 -15.85
C PRO A 95 -12.73 11.01 -17.02
N ALA A 96 -13.42 10.47 -18.00
CA ALA A 96 -12.83 9.94 -19.22
C ALA A 96 -13.48 10.59 -20.43
N ASN A 97 -12.68 11.07 -21.38
CA ASN A 97 -13.19 11.57 -22.65
C ASN A 97 -13.27 10.41 -23.65
N ILE A 98 -14.41 10.21 -24.28
CA ILE A 98 -14.62 9.14 -25.27
C ILE A 98 -13.64 9.28 -26.44
N ASP A 99 -13.32 10.52 -26.85
CA ASP A 99 -12.41 10.75 -27.97
C ASP A 99 -10.97 10.27 -27.66
N ASP A 100 -10.51 10.40 -26.40
CA ASP A 100 -9.18 9.93 -25.99
C ASP A 100 -9.08 8.40 -26.08
N PHE A 101 -10.18 7.70 -25.84
CA PHE A 101 -10.23 6.25 -26.00
C PHE A 101 -10.36 5.80 -27.46
N CYS A 102 -10.99 6.61 -28.32
CA CYS A 102 -11.13 6.29 -29.74
C CYS A 102 -9.80 6.29 -30.51
N GLU A 103 -8.85 7.12 -30.07
CA GLU A 103 -7.52 7.25 -30.69
C GLU A 103 -6.52 6.22 -30.17
N THR A 104 -6.88 5.47 -29.14
CA THR A 104 -6.02 4.46 -28.52
C THR A 104 -6.28 3.04 -29.04
N VAL A 105 -5.59 2.05 -28.47
CA VAL A 105 -5.70 0.62 -28.77
C VAL A 105 -7.13 0.07 -28.61
N PHE A 106 -7.98 0.78 -27.88
CA PHE A 106 -9.38 0.42 -27.62
C PHE A 106 -10.36 0.86 -28.71
N GLY A 107 -9.91 1.14 -29.93
CA GLY A 107 -10.74 1.61 -31.04
C GLY A 107 -12.07 0.89 -31.20
N THR A 108 -12.94 1.38 -32.09
CA THR A 108 -14.26 0.77 -32.36
C THR A 108 -14.10 -0.66 -32.88
N ASP A 109 -14.97 -1.57 -32.45
CA ASP A 109 -15.08 -2.89 -33.05
C ASP A 109 -15.59 -2.81 -34.49
N ALA A 110 -15.58 -3.93 -35.22
CA ALA A 110 -16.03 -4.01 -36.59
C ALA A 110 -17.52 -3.60 -36.79
N GLN A 111 -18.27 -3.39 -35.73
CA GLN A 111 -19.68 -2.99 -35.72
C GLN A 111 -19.86 -1.53 -35.29
N GLY A 112 -18.77 -0.79 -35.02
CA GLY A 112 -18.82 0.61 -34.62
C GLY A 112 -19.27 0.79 -33.16
N GLN A 113 -19.27 -0.26 -32.37
CA GLN A 113 -19.50 -0.18 -30.92
C GLN A 113 -18.16 -0.03 -30.21
N PHE A 114 -18.12 0.82 -29.19
CA PHE A 114 -16.93 0.97 -28.37
C PHE A 114 -16.73 -0.25 -27.47
N PRO A 115 -15.63 -0.99 -27.62
CA PRO A 115 -15.27 -2.00 -26.64
C PRO A 115 -14.68 -1.39 -25.34
N LEU A 116 -15.06 -0.16 -25.02
CA LEU A 116 -14.72 0.54 -23.78
C LEU A 116 -15.14 -0.24 -22.54
N SER A 117 -15.69 -1.37 -22.76
CA SER A 117 -16.58 -2.01 -21.85
C SER A 117 -15.86 -2.67 -20.68
N ALA A 118 -15.06 -3.64 -20.91
CA ALA A 118 -14.56 -4.47 -19.83
C ALA A 118 -13.17 -3.99 -19.34
N GLU A 119 -12.26 -3.79 -20.28
CA GLU A 119 -10.84 -3.58 -19.93
C GLU A 119 -10.56 -2.22 -19.27
N ALA A 120 -11.18 -1.12 -19.75
CA ALA A 120 -10.98 0.18 -19.13
C ALA A 120 -11.67 0.27 -17.76
N THR A 121 -12.87 -0.30 -17.63
CA THR A 121 -13.57 -0.36 -16.34
C THR A 121 -12.81 -1.23 -15.36
N GLU A 122 -12.29 -2.38 -15.81
CA GLU A 122 -11.47 -3.26 -14.99
C GLU A 122 -10.18 -2.58 -14.54
N ALA A 123 -9.51 -1.82 -15.43
CA ALA A 123 -8.31 -1.07 -15.07
C ALA A 123 -8.57 -0.02 -13.98
N VAL A 124 -9.64 0.78 -14.11
CA VAL A 124 -10.02 1.79 -13.09
C VAL A 124 -10.39 1.13 -11.77
N LEU A 125 -11.12 0.02 -11.81
CA LEU A 125 -11.49 -0.69 -10.60
C LEU A 125 -10.29 -1.37 -9.93
N LYS A 126 -9.33 -1.83 -10.72
CA LYS A 126 -8.07 -2.38 -10.21
C LYS A 126 -7.24 -1.31 -9.53
N ASP A 127 -7.07 -0.14 -10.15
CA ASP A 127 -6.36 0.98 -9.55
C ASP A 127 -6.98 1.40 -8.21
N TYR A 128 -8.31 1.49 -8.17
CA TYR A 128 -9.03 1.75 -6.92
C TYR A 128 -8.78 0.66 -5.86
N ALA A 129 -8.76 -0.61 -6.26
CA ALA A 129 -8.48 -1.72 -5.37
C ALA A 129 -7.02 -1.69 -4.84
N ASP A 130 -6.06 -1.34 -5.69
CA ASP A 130 -4.65 -1.21 -5.32
C ASP A 130 -4.47 -0.06 -4.30
N ASN A 131 -5.15 1.06 -4.48
CA ASN A 131 -5.18 2.16 -3.51
C ASN A 131 -5.78 1.73 -2.16
N LEU A 132 -6.86 0.96 -2.18
CA LEU A 132 -7.45 0.42 -0.94
C LEU A 132 -6.51 -0.57 -0.24
N ALA A 133 -5.79 -1.38 -1.00
CA ALA A 133 -4.78 -2.30 -0.48
C ALA A 133 -3.63 -1.56 0.21
N ALA A 134 -3.15 -0.47 -0.38
CA ALA A 134 -2.15 0.39 0.23
C ALA A 134 -2.70 1.06 1.50
N CYS A 135 -3.93 1.59 1.48
CA CYS A 135 -4.58 2.17 2.65
C CYS A 135 -4.77 1.18 3.81
N LEU A 136 -4.94 -0.11 3.54
CA LEU A 136 -5.06 -1.13 4.59
C LEU A 136 -3.87 -1.11 5.56
N TRP A 137 -2.67 -0.86 5.04
CA TRP A 137 -1.45 -0.79 5.83
C TRP A 137 -1.05 0.63 6.18
N PHE A 138 -1.07 1.56 5.22
CA PHE A 138 -0.47 2.89 5.31
C PHE A 138 -1.47 4.05 5.44
N GLY A 139 -2.77 3.78 5.34
CA GLY A 139 -3.77 4.84 5.47
C GLY A 139 -3.53 5.69 6.73
N ASP A 140 -3.64 7.02 6.59
CA ASP A 140 -3.52 7.97 7.67
C ASP A 140 -4.44 9.17 7.38
N ILE A 141 -5.51 9.29 8.14
CA ILE A 141 -6.49 10.37 7.99
C ILE A 141 -5.84 11.76 8.14
N ALA A 142 -4.73 11.84 8.86
CA ALA A 142 -4.04 13.10 9.09
C ALA A 142 -3.32 13.66 7.85
N LEU A 143 -3.12 12.85 6.80
CA LEU A 143 -2.51 13.31 5.54
C LEU A 143 -3.39 14.30 4.79
N ASP A 144 -4.70 14.20 4.89
CA ASP A 144 -5.65 15.15 4.31
C ASP A 144 -6.29 16.01 5.39
N ASN A 145 -5.89 17.25 5.45
CA ASN A 145 -6.43 18.27 6.35
C ASN A 145 -7.59 19.06 5.74
N GLY A 146 -8.03 18.71 4.53
CA GLY A 146 -9.05 19.43 3.76
C GLY A 146 -8.54 20.69 3.07
N ASP A 147 -7.23 20.85 2.90
CA ASP A 147 -6.62 21.92 2.10
C ASP A 147 -6.63 21.55 0.61
N ASP A 148 -6.97 22.49 -0.27
CA ASP A 148 -7.00 22.28 -1.72
C ASP A 148 -5.62 21.94 -2.33
N ASN A 149 -4.53 22.09 -1.58
CA ASN A 149 -3.17 21.84 -2.02
C ASN A 149 -2.58 20.48 -1.55
N VAL A 150 -3.38 19.62 -0.95
CA VAL A 150 -2.93 18.27 -0.56
C VAL A 150 -2.59 17.48 -1.82
N PRO A 151 -1.41 16.85 -1.91
CA PRO A 151 -1.04 15.99 -3.04
C PRO A 151 -2.09 14.88 -3.27
N ALA A 152 -2.35 14.53 -4.52
CA ALA A 152 -3.33 13.51 -4.86
C ALA A 152 -3.04 12.15 -4.18
N HIS A 153 -1.76 11.80 -4.06
CA HIS A 153 -1.30 10.62 -3.34
C HIS A 153 -1.72 10.65 -1.86
N ASP A 154 -1.49 11.77 -1.16
CA ASP A 154 -1.86 11.92 0.25
C ASP A 154 -3.38 11.86 0.44
N GLN A 155 -4.15 12.42 -0.50
CA GLN A 155 -5.61 12.28 -0.50
C GLN A 155 -6.04 10.82 -0.65
N ALA A 156 -5.38 10.04 -1.51
CA ALA A 156 -5.68 8.63 -1.69
C ALA A 156 -5.33 7.80 -0.44
N MET A 157 -4.28 8.17 0.30
CA MET A 157 -3.88 7.50 1.55
C MET A 157 -4.68 7.97 2.77
N ALA A 158 -5.41 9.08 2.70
CA ALA A 158 -6.17 9.64 3.82
C ALA A 158 -7.58 9.06 3.99
N LEU A 159 -7.87 7.89 3.45
CA LEU A 159 -9.21 7.30 3.51
C LEU A 159 -9.60 6.87 4.94
N TYR A 160 -8.71 6.16 5.61
CA TYR A 160 -8.86 5.71 7.01
C TYR A 160 -7.48 5.33 7.57
N ASP A 161 -7.37 5.22 8.90
CA ASP A 161 -6.11 4.80 9.54
C ASP A 161 -5.83 3.33 9.27
N GLY A 162 -4.73 3.05 8.58
CA GLY A 162 -4.23 1.72 8.28
C GLY A 162 -3.63 1.01 9.51
N PHE A 163 -3.25 -0.25 9.38
CA PHE A 163 -2.70 -0.99 10.53
C PHE A 163 -1.39 -0.40 11.05
N HIS A 164 -0.51 0.10 10.18
CA HIS A 164 0.73 0.77 10.61
C HIS A 164 0.43 2.03 11.41
N THR A 165 -0.51 2.84 10.95
CA THR A 165 -0.96 4.06 11.62
C THR A 165 -1.63 3.75 12.96
N CYS A 166 -2.48 2.73 13.02
CA CYS A 166 -3.07 2.27 14.27
C CYS A 166 -2.01 1.85 15.29
N ILE A 167 -0.97 1.12 14.86
CA ILE A 167 0.14 0.72 15.75
C ILE A 167 0.97 1.93 16.16
N LYS A 168 1.25 2.85 15.25
CA LYS A 168 1.96 4.10 15.54
C LYS A 168 1.22 4.90 16.61
N HIS A 169 -0.07 5.12 16.46
CA HIS A 169 -0.89 5.81 17.47
C HIS A 169 -0.90 5.07 18.81
N ASP A 170 -1.00 3.73 18.81
CA ASP A 170 -0.94 2.94 20.04
C ASP A 170 0.42 3.01 20.74
N ILE A 171 1.52 3.21 20.01
CA ILE A 171 2.86 3.45 20.56
C ILE A 171 2.93 4.87 21.15
N GLU A 172 2.46 5.88 20.41
CA GLU A 172 2.42 7.28 20.86
C GLU A 172 1.56 7.45 22.12
N ASP A 173 0.43 6.76 22.22
CA ASP A 173 -0.45 6.71 23.38
C ASP A 173 0.11 5.88 24.54
N GLY A 174 1.25 5.23 24.37
CA GLY A 174 1.89 4.36 25.37
C GLY A 174 1.14 3.04 25.66
N LEU A 175 0.20 2.66 24.80
CA LEU A 175 -0.53 1.38 24.90
C LEU A 175 0.35 0.23 24.43
N ILE A 176 1.18 0.47 23.43
CA ILE A 176 2.26 -0.40 22.99
C ILE A 176 3.57 0.20 23.50
N SER A 177 4.22 -0.47 24.44
CA SER A 177 5.45 0.00 25.05
C SER A 177 6.27 -1.16 25.63
N GLU A 178 7.56 -0.95 25.83
CA GLU A 178 8.43 -1.92 26.50
C GLU A 178 7.93 -2.24 27.93
N THR A 179 7.44 -1.21 28.63
CA THR A 179 6.87 -1.38 29.98
C THR A 179 5.66 -2.30 30.00
N ASN A 180 4.82 -2.23 28.99
CA ASN A 180 3.67 -3.12 28.84
C ASN A 180 4.07 -4.51 28.32
N GLY A 181 5.30 -4.67 27.80
CA GLY A 181 5.85 -5.91 27.29
C GLY A 181 5.25 -6.37 25.97
N ASN A 182 4.64 -5.47 25.20
CA ASN A 182 4.12 -5.68 23.87
C ASN A 182 4.93 -4.96 22.78
N LEU A 183 5.84 -4.05 23.14
CA LEU A 183 6.93 -3.57 22.30
C LEU A 183 8.19 -4.35 22.70
N VAL A 184 8.71 -5.17 21.81
CA VAL A 184 9.73 -6.17 22.12
C VAL A 184 10.97 -5.93 21.28
N HIS A 185 12.12 -5.80 21.94
CA HIS A 185 13.39 -5.59 21.27
C HIS A 185 13.73 -6.71 20.28
N CYS A 186 14.11 -6.33 19.07
CA CYS A 186 14.57 -7.20 18.01
C CYS A 186 15.81 -6.59 17.35
N GLU A 187 16.87 -7.36 17.22
CA GLU A 187 18.03 -6.97 16.42
C GLU A 187 17.69 -6.99 14.93
N ALA A 188 18.43 -6.23 14.14
CA ALA A 188 18.19 -6.11 12.70
C ALA A 188 18.21 -7.46 11.98
N ILE A 189 17.28 -7.64 11.04
CA ILE A 189 17.14 -8.84 10.21
C ILE A 189 17.61 -8.50 8.79
N THR A 190 18.92 -8.45 8.61
CA THR A 190 19.56 -8.13 7.33
C THR A 190 19.77 -9.39 6.49
N ALA A 191 20.00 -9.21 5.18
CA ALA A 191 20.35 -10.33 4.30
C ALA A 191 21.62 -11.04 4.82
N PRO A 192 21.67 -12.38 4.79
CA PRO A 192 22.87 -13.13 5.15
C PRO A 192 24.07 -12.70 4.31
N VAL A 193 25.21 -12.47 4.95
CA VAL A 193 26.46 -12.04 4.27
C VAL A 193 27.09 -13.18 3.51
N ASP A 194 26.95 -14.42 4.02
CA ASP A 194 27.46 -15.63 3.41
C ASP A 194 26.59 -16.86 3.72
N THR A 195 26.99 -18.03 3.23
CA THR A 195 26.25 -19.28 3.41
C THR A 195 26.29 -19.86 4.83
N ASP A 196 27.12 -19.31 5.69
CA ASP A 196 27.23 -19.72 7.09
C ASP A 196 26.60 -18.70 8.06
N ASP A 197 26.14 -17.55 7.53
CA ASP A 197 25.49 -16.51 8.32
C ASP A 197 24.08 -16.92 8.73
N THR A 198 23.88 -17.11 10.02
CA THR A 198 22.62 -17.52 10.64
C THR A 198 21.93 -16.34 11.38
N THR A 199 22.54 -15.16 11.35
CA THR A 199 22.12 -13.99 12.13
C THR A 199 20.65 -13.63 11.97
N PRO A 200 20.07 -13.56 10.75
CA PRO A 200 18.66 -13.19 10.58
C PRO A 200 17.70 -14.14 11.29
N TYR A 201 17.97 -15.44 11.20
CA TYR A 201 17.18 -16.44 11.89
C TYR A 201 17.35 -16.37 13.40
N ASP A 202 18.57 -16.20 13.89
CA ASP A 202 18.86 -16.16 15.32
C ASP A 202 18.22 -14.93 15.96
N ASN A 203 18.27 -13.77 15.32
CA ASN A 203 17.62 -12.54 15.77
C ASN A 203 16.09 -12.70 15.84
N PHE A 204 15.50 -13.34 14.84
CA PHE A 204 14.07 -13.66 14.86
C PHE A 204 13.69 -14.61 16.02
N ILE A 205 14.48 -15.65 16.27
CA ILE A 205 14.27 -16.60 17.37
C ILE A 205 14.40 -15.90 18.71
N ASP A 206 15.38 -15.02 18.86
CA ASP A 206 15.57 -14.27 20.12
C ASP A 206 14.43 -13.29 20.36
N TRP A 207 13.94 -12.62 19.31
CA TRP A 207 12.73 -11.81 19.40
C TRP A 207 11.51 -12.65 19.83
N HIS A 208 11.27 -13.82 19.21
CA HIS A 208 10.21 -14.74 19.60
C HIS A 208 10.33 -15.20 21.06
N ARG A 209 11.53 -15.46 21.57
CA ARG A 209 11.77 -15.87 22.95
C ARG A 209 11.37 -14.80 23.97
N ARG A 210 11.43 -13.53 23.58
CA ARG A 210 11.08 -12.39 24.44
C ARG A 210 9.58 -12.10 24.49
N TRP A 211 8.76 -12.74 23.65
CA TRP A 211 7.31 -12.58 23.71
C TRP A 211 6.73 -13.10 25.03
N ASP A 212 5.56 -12.57 25.41
CA ASP A 212 4.80 -13.11 26.54
C ASP A 212 4.56 -14.61 26.37
N GLU A 213 4.66 -15.37 27.46
CA GLU A 213 4.50 -16.82 27.45
C GLU A 213 3.14 -17.27 26.92
N ARG A 214 2.10 -16.46 27.13
CA ARG A 214 0.74 -16.75 26.65
C ARG A 214 0.64 -16.62 25.15
N LEU A 215 1.26 -15.59 24.56
CA LEU A 215 1.33 -15.40 23.11
C LEU A 215 2.06 -16.57 22.44
N ARG A 216 3.18 -17.02 23.01
CA ARG A 216 3.94 -18.17 22.49
C ARG A 216 3.19 -19.50 22.54
N LYS A 217 2.14 -19.62 23.37
CA LYS A 217 1.35 -20.85 23.54
C LYS A 217 0.17 -20.97 22.57
N VAL A 218 -0.22 -19.91 21.90
CA VAL A 218 -1.36 -19.86 20.97
C VAL A 218 -0.87 -19.78 19.53
N PRO A 219 -1.69 -20.16 18.54
CA PRO A 219 -1.38 -19.87 17.14
C PRO A 219 -1.19 -18.36 16.96
N THR A 220 -0.08 -18.00 16.32
CA THR A 220 0.33 -16.61 16.16
C THR A 220 0.77 -16.39 14.72
N ARG A 221 0.36 -15.31 14.11
CA ARG A 221 0.81 -14.83 12.81
C ARG A 221 1.80 -13.72 12.99
N VAL A 222 2.81 -13.69 12.14
CA VAL A 222 3.83 -12.64 12.13
C VAL A 222 3.80 -11.97 10.76
N PHE A 223 3.39 -10.71 10.75
CA PHE A 223 3.37 -9.87 9.57
C PHE A 223 4.72 -9.18 9.42
N MET A 224 5.28 -9.23 8.24
CA MET A 224 6.54 -8.59 7.86
C MET A 224 6.61 -8.41 6.35
N ASN A 225 7.58 -7.63 5.87
CA ASN A 225 7.83 -7.53 4.44
C ASN A 225 8.44 -8.84 3.88
N GLU A 226 8.36 -9.03 2.57
CA GLU A 226 8.86 -10.23 1.90
C GLU A 226 10.37 -10.39 2.05
N GLU A 227 11.13 -9.29 2.02
CA GLU A 227 12.59 -9.33 2.13
C GLU A 227 13.02 -9.83 3.51
N THR A 228 12.42 -9.31 4.57
CA THR A 228 12.67 -9.77 5.95
C THR A 228 12.34 -11.27 6.10
N ALA A 229 11.21 -11.72 5.53
CA ALA A 229 10.82 -13.12 5.55
C ALA A 229 11.82 -14.03 4.81
N MET A 230 12.30 -13.58 3.65
CA MET A 230 13.31 -14.28 2.86
C MET A 230 14.66 -14.35 3.61
N ASN A 231 15.05 -13.27 4.29
CA ASN A 231 16.28 -13.23 5.09
C ASN A 231 16.22 -14.25 6.24
N ILE A 232 15.08 -14.34 6.94
CA ILE A 232 14.86 -15.34 8.00
C ILE A 232 14.92 -16.77 7.43
N ALA A 233 14.27 -17.02 6.29
CA ALA A 233 14.27 -18.32 5.66
C ALA A 233 15.68 -18.75 5.19
N SER A 234 16.45 -17.79 4.65
CA SER A 234 17.84 -18.01 4.22
C SER A 234 18.76 -18.29 5.41
N GLY A 235 18.66 -17.49 6.50
CA GLY A 235 19.40 -17.73 7.73
C GLY A 235 19.07 -19.09 8.37
N TYR A 236 17.81 -19.54 8.28
CA TYR A 236 17.41 -20.89 8.69
C TYR A 236 18.08 -21.98 7.83
N ALA A 237 18.06 -21.81 6.49
CA ALA A 237 18.69 -22.75 5.58
C ALA A 237 20.19 -22.88 5.83
N ASN A 238 20.88 -21.77 6.09
CA ASN A 238 22.29 -21.71 6.45
C ASN A 238 22.56 -22.48 7.75
N LYS A 239 21.75 -22.25 8.79
CA LYS A 239 21.92 -22.87 10.10
C LYS A 239 21.81 -24.39 10.08
N PHE A 240 20.91 -24.92 9.27
CA PHE A 240 20.62 -26.35 9.21
C PHE A 240 21.16 -27.02 7.95
N HIS A 241 22.02 -26.32 7.17
CA HIS A 241 22.68 -26.80 5.96
C HIS A 241 21.71 -27.48 4.97
N GLY A 242 20.51 -26.94 4.84
CA GLY A 242 19.48 -27.47 3.95
C GLY A 242 18.84 -28.80 4.39
N ASN A 243 19.15 -29.32 5.58
CA ASN A 243 18.57 -30.58 6.06
C ASN A 243 17.07 -30.52 6.36
N PHE A 244 16.55 -29.30 6.56
CA PHE A 244 15.12 -29.06 6.70
C PHE A 244 14.74 -27.95 5.71
N ARG A 245 14.13 -28.32 4.60
CA ARG A 245 13.59 -27.34 3.65
C ARG A 245 12.44 -26.59 4.28
N VAL A 246 12.56 -25.26 4.36
CA VAL A 246 11.41 -24.39 4.42
C VAL A 246 10.92 -24.25 2.99
N GLU A 247 9.73 -24.74 2.70
CA GLU A 247 9.08 -24.44 1.42
C GLU A 247 8.59 -22.99 1.50
N TYR A 248 9.47 -22.09 1.09
CA TYR A 248 9.13 -20.68 0.91
C TYR A 248 8.82 -20.46 -0.58
N ASN A 249 7.55 -20.26 -0.87
CA ASN A 249 7.12 -19.71 -2.14
C ASN A 249 6.85 -18.22 -1.90
N GLN A 250 7.30 -17.37 -2.80
CA GLN A 250 7.13 -15.92 -2.68
C GLN A 250 5.64 -15.58 -2.46
N GLY A 251 5.35 -14.80 -1.43
CA GLY A 251 3.99 -14.40 -1.06
C GLY A 251 3.21 -15.41 -0.21
N ASP A 252 3.64 -16.67 -0.09
CA ASP A 252 2.94 -17.66 0.71
C ASP A 252 3.32 -17.62 2.19
N ASN A 253 2.37 -17.95 3.04
CA ASN A 253 2.64 -18.15 4.46
C ASN A 253 3.46 -19.40 4.68
N PHE A 254 4.44 -19.31 5.56
CA PHE A 254 5.27 -20.47 5.91
C PHE A 254 5.49 -20.61 7.41
N LYS A 255 5.96 -21.76 7.83
CA LYS A 255 6.30 -22.07 9.22
C LYS A 255 7.74 -22.56 9.30
N LEU A 256 8.44 -22.07 10.30
CA LEU A 256 9.77 -22.60 10.60
C LEU A 256 9.65 -23.90 11.39
N PRO A 257 10.41 -24.94 11.02
CA PRO A 257 10.50 -26.16 11.83
C PRO A 257 10.91 -25.83 13.26
N GLY A 258 10.21 -26.39 14.24
CA GLY A 258 10.38 -26.06 15.65
C GLY A 258 9.50 -24.94 16.18
N LEU A 259 8.88 -24.12 15.32
CA LEU A 259 7.93 -23.07 15.66
C LEU A 259 6.53 -23.37 15.10
N SER A 260 5.98 -24.53 15.41
CA SER A 260 4.73 -25.03 14.82
C SER A 260 3.51 -24.11 15.00
N LYS A 261 3.55 -23.24 16.00
CA LYS A 261 2.46 -22.29 16.31
C LYS A 261 2.65 -20.91 15.68
N VAL A 262 3.82 -20.62 15.14
CA VAL A 262 4.13 -19.36 14.50
C VAL A 262 4.02 -19.53 13.00
N THR A 263 3.18 -18.73 12.38
CA THR A 263 3.04 -18.64 10.92
C THR A 263 3.62 -17.31 10.48
N ILE A 264 4.63 -17.31 9.65
CA ILE A 264 5.18 -16.12 9.03
C ILE A 264 4.32 -15.78 7.82
N CYS A 265 3.87 -14.55 7.76
CA CYS A 265 2.99 -14.01 6.72
C CYS A 265 3.73 -12.88 6.00
N PRO A 266 4.46 -13.17 4.91
CA PRO A 266 5.08 -12.17 4.08
C PRO A 266 4.00 -11.35 3.37
N ILE A 267 4.19 -10.04 3.27
CA ILE A 267 3.24 -9.13 2.64
C ILE A 267 4.00 -8.25 1.65
N ALA A 268 3.64 -8.33 0.36
CA ALA A 268 4.30 -7.59 -0.71
C ALA A 268 4.19 -6.07 -0.51
N ASN A 269 3.00 -5.60 -0.12
CA ASN A 269 2.70 -4.18 0.09
C ASN A 269 2.86 -3.76 1.57
N PHE A 270 3.78 -4.39 2.31
CA PHE A 270 4.04 -4.04 3.71
C PHE A 270 4.92 -2.79 3.86
N GLY A 271 5.51 -2.33 2.77
CA GLY A 271 6.43 -1.21 2.71
C GLY A 271 7.87 -1.57 3.01
N GLU A 272 8.75 -0.59 2.84
CA GLU A 272 10.15 -0.70 3.23
C GLU A 272 10.27 -0.61 4.75
N GLY A 273 11.10 -1.46 5.34
CA GLY A 273 11.35 -1.49 6.78
C GLY A 273 11.20 -2.91 7.35
N ASP A 274 11.92 -3.16 8.43
CA ASP A 274 12.04 -4.50 9.03
C ASP A 274 11.10 -4.72 10.20
N ARG A 275 10.21 -3.76 10.50
CA ARG A 275 9.29 -3.86 11.64
C ARG A 275 8.34 -5.03 11.46
N MET A 276 8.20 -5.82 12.52
CA MET A 276 7.36 -7.02 12.53
C MET A 276 6.24 -6.92 13.54
N TYR A 277 5.10 -7.51 13.22
CA TYR A 277 3.93 -7.59 14.09
C TYR A 277 3.52 -9.03 14.31
N ALA A 278 3.65 -9.52 15.53
CA ALA A 278 3.16 -10.85 15.92
C ALA A 278 1.81 -10.72 16.61
N THR A 279 0.78 -11.39 16.10
CA THR A 279 -0.57 -11.28 16.63
C THR A 279 -1.32 -12.61 16.55
N VAL A 280 -2.33 -12.77 17.39
CA VAL A 280 -3.27 -13.90 17.29
C VAL A 280 -4.23 -13.67 16.13
N ASP A 281 -4.83 -14.75 15.61
CA ASP A 281 -5.88 -14.66 14.59
C ASP A 281 -7.01 -13.76 15.09
N ASP A 282 -7.69 -13.08 14.18
CA ASP A 282 -8.82 -12.18 14.43
C ASP A 282 -8.53 -10.92 15.25
N ASN A 283 -7.28 -10.63 15.59
CA ASN A 283 -6.94 -9.42 16.32
C ASN A 283 -6.90 -8.19 15.41
N PHE A 284 -6.41 -8.36 14.19
CA PHE A 284 -6.51 -7.35 13.15
C PHE A 284 -7.85 -7.47 12.46
N VAL A 285 -8.53 -6.36 12.30
CA VAL A 285 -9.92 -6.32 11.85
C VAL A 285 -10.09 -5.33 10.72
N TYR A 286 -10.71 -5.78 9.66
CA TYR A 286 -11.12 -4.95 8.54
C TYR A 286 -12.65 -4.85 8.50
N GLY A 287 -13.17 -3.64 8.53
CA GLY A 287 -14.61 -3.37 8.51
C GLY A 287 -15.05 -2.86 7.15
N VAL A 288 -16.07 -3.48 6.59
CA VAL A 288 -16.68 -3.07 5.32
C VAL A 288 -18.20 -2.98 5.47
N ASP A 289 -18.82 -2.08 4.73
CA ASP A 289 -20.27 -2.04 4.62
C ASP A 289 -20.72 -2.69 3.32
N THR A 290 -20.98 -3.99 3.37
CA THR A 290 -21.53 -4.76 2.25
C THR A 290 -23.05 -4.78 2.20
N LEU A 291 -23.72 -4.28 3.25
CA LEU A 291 -25.16 -4.36 3.41
C LEU A 291 -25.90 -3.10 2.99
N SER A 292 -25.21 -1.97 2.85
CA SER A 292 -25.84 -0.73 2.42
C SER A 292 -25.71 -0.53 0.92
N ASN A 293 -26.70 0.15 0.33
CA ASN A 293 -26.66 0.60 -1.07
C ASN A 293 -25.60 1.69 -1.33
N GLN A 294 -24.67 1.92 -0.41
CA GLN A 294 -23.63 2.94 -0.51
C GLN A 294 -22.37 2.46 -1.22
N GLN A 295 -22.27 1.15 -1.44
CA GLN A 295 -21.25 0.59 -2.30
C GLN A 295 -21.82 0.50 -3.71
N TYR A 296 -21.44 1.39 -4.56
CA TYR A 296 -21.85 1.30 -5.96
C TYR A 296 -20.79 1.85 -6.90
N VAL A 297 -20.75 1.24 -8.05
CA VAL A 297 -20.07 1.76 -9.22
C VAL A 297 -21.11 2.29 -10.16
N SER A 298 -20.99 3.52 -10.60
CA SER A 298 -21.88 4.11 -11.58
C SER A 298 -21.08 4.72 -12.72
N VAL A 299 -21.51 4.44 -13.95
CA VAL A 299 -20.97 5.06 -15.14
C VAL A 299 -22.03 6.04 -15.67
N ARG A 300 -21.66 7.31 -15.83
CA ARG A 300 -22.57 8.35 -16.28
C ARG A 300 -21.97 9.11 -17.45
N LEU A 301 -22.81 9.52 -18.39
CA LEU A 301 -22.44 10.51 -19.39
C LEU A 301 -22.37 11.89 -18.73
N GLY A 302 -21.34 12.64 -19.06
CA GLY A 302 -21.23 14.04 -18.68
C GLY A 302 -22.41 14.88 -19.15
N SER A 303 -22.65 15.97 -18.45
CA SER A 303 -23.76 16.90 -18.75
C SER A 303 -23.44 17.89 -19.86
N ASP A 304 -22.26 17.88 -20.43
CA ASP A 304 -21.84 18.80 -21.47
C ASP A 304 -22.58 18.60 -22.77
N ARG A 305 -22.66 19.66 -23.57
CA ARG A 305 -23.47 19.72 -24.82
C ARG A 305 -23.12 18.62 -25.82
N ASP A 306 -21.92 18.08 -25.77
CA ASP A 306 -21.44 17.09 -26.73
C ASP A 306 -21.56 15.64 -26.24
N HIS A 307 -21.95 15.40 -24.98
CA HIS A 307 -22.14 14.06 -24.35
C HIS A 307 -20.96 13.10 -24.56
N ARG A 308 -19.73 13.63 -24.67
CA ARG A 308 -18.52 12.84 -24.94
C ARG A 308 -17.75 12.46 -23.68
N ASP A 309 -18.08 13.09 -22.54
CA ASP A 309 -17.44 12.80 -21.28
C ASP A 309 -18.14 11.66 -20.55
N LEU A 310 -17.40 10.64 -20.19
CA LEU A 310 -17.81 9.60 -19.28
C LEU A 310 -17.33 9.95 -17.86
N SER A 311 -18.11 9.62 -16.86
CA SER A 311 -17.70 9.71 -15.48
C SER A 311 -17.96 8.38 -14.78
N PHE A 312 -16.89 7.75 -14.35
CA PHE A 312 -16.94 6.62 -13.45
C PHE A 312 -16.99 7.16 -12.03
N GLN A 313 -17.91 6.66 -11.23
CA GLN A 313 -18.01 7.01 -9.82
C GLN A 313 -18.05 5.73 -9.00
N ILE A 314 -17.08 5.58 -8.10
CA ILE A 314 -16.93 4.42 -7.21
C ILE A 314 -17.09 4.92 -5.78
N GLN A 315 -17.83 4.19 -4.96
CA GLN A 315 -17.99 4.51 -3.54
C GLN A 315 -17.94 3.23 -2.69
N SER A 316 -17.25 3.30 -1.56
CA SER A 316 -17.24 2.23 -0.57
C SER A 316 -17.06 2.79 0.84
N ILE A 317 -17.50 2.03 1.86
CA ILE A 317 -17.25 2.34 3.26
C ILE A 317 -16.34 1.28 3.82
N GLN A 318 -15.18 1.70 4.31
CA GLN A 318 -14.15 0.81 4.79
C GLN A 318 -13.39 1.41 5.98
N GLY A 319 -12.75 0.55 6.75
CA GLY A 319 -11.89 0.95 7.84
C GLY A 319 -11.19 -0.24 8.47
N CYS A 320 -10.08 -0.02 9.13
CA CYS A 320 -9.40 -1.07 9.86
C CYS A 320 -9.15 -0.72 11.32
N GLY A 321 -8.72 -1.70 12.11
CA GLY A 321 -8.44 -1.51 13.52
C GLY A 321 -7.88 -2.75 14.17
N ILE A 322 -7.36 -2.57 15.38
CA ILE A 322 -6.78 -3.61 16.20
C ILE A 322 -7.65 -3.81 17.44
N ARG A 323 -8.12 -5.02 17.68
CA ARG A 323 -9.01 -5.33 18.82
C ARG A 323 -8.29 -5.21 20.16
N SER A 324 -7.06 -5.72 20.23
CA SER A 324 -6.33 -5.84 21.48
C SER A 324 -4.85 -5.53 21.32
N PHE A 325 -4.36 -4.71 22.24
CA PHE A 325 -2.93 -4.39 22.40
C PHE A 325 -2.26 -5.18 23.55
N LEU A 326 -2.96 -6.13 24.17
CA LEU A 326 -2.39 -6.90 25.28
C LEU A 326 -1.21 -7.75 24.80
N LYS A 327 -0.13 -7.78 25.59
CA LYS A 327 1.08 -8.59 25.31
C LYS A 327 0.82 -10.08 25.11
N SER A 328 -0.32 -10.59 25.58
CA SER A 328 -0.75 -11.97 25.34
C SER A 328 -1.37 -12.18 23.96
N GLN A 329 -1.62 -11.11 23.19
CA GLN A 329 -2.28 -11.13 21.89
C GLN A 329 -1.55 -10.36 20.79
N LEU A 330 -0.64 -9.46 21.18
CA LEU A 330 0.14 -8.63 20.25
C LEU A 330 1.57 -8.46 20.78
N ALA A 331 2.55 -8.61 19.90
CA ALA A 331 3.93 -8.19 20.11
C ALA A 331 4.43 -7.47 18.85
N VAL A 332 4.98 -6.29 19.03
CA VAL A 332 5.54 -5.44 17.98
C VAL A 332 7.05 -5.37 18.19
N SER A 333 7.85 -5.44 17.12
CA SER A 333 9.28 -5.18 17.21
C SER A 333 9.53 -3.72 17.56
N ASP A 334 10.55 -3.45 18.35
CA ASP A 334 10.86 -2.10 18.82
C ASP A 334 11.46 -1.20 17.73
N GLY A 335 11.84 0.02 18.12
CA GLY A 335 12.38 1.03 17.22
C GLY A 335 13.80 0.76 16.69
N SER A 336 14.43 -0.37 17.03
CA SER A 336 15.68 -0.80 16.40
C SER A 336 15.47 -1.23 14.95
N LEU A 337 14.23 -1.60 14.58
CA LEU A 337 13.81 -1.86 13.22
C LEU A 337 13.08 -0.64 12.64
N ALA A 338 13.37 -0.33 11.38
CA ALA A 338 12.70 0.77 10.69
C ALA A 338 11.17 0.52 10.62
N ALA A 339 10.40 1.57 10.86
CA ALA A 339 8.96 1.50 10.64
C ALA A 339 8.72 1.31 9.13
N PRO A 340 7.70 0.54 8.72
CA PRO A 340 7.34 0.43 7.33
C PRO A 340 7.00 1.81 6.76
N GLU A 341 7.56 2.12 5.60
CA GLU A 341 7.27 3.33 4.85
C GLU A 341 6.59 2.94 3.53
N TYR A 342 5.59 3.71 3.15
CA TYR A 342 4.95 3.53 1.86
C TYR A 342 5.91 3.97 0.76
N VAL A 343 6.09 3.10 -0.22
CA VAL A 343 6.83 3.42 -1.44
C VAL A 343 5.81 3.64 -2.55
N ALA A 344 5.66 4.90 -2.94
CA ALA A 344 4.79 5.26 -4.06
C ALA A 344 5.22 4.50 -5.32
N GLY A 345 4.28 3.86 -5.98
CA GLY A 345 4.52 3.21 -7.28
C GLY A 345 4.95 4.21 -8.35
N ASP A 346 5.49 3.71 -9.45
CA ASP A 346 5.96 4.55 -10.57
C ASP A 346 4.85 5.43 -11.17
N TYR A 347 3.59 5.11 -10.91
CA TYR A 347 2.42 5.84 -11.39
C TYR A 347 1.97 6.99 -10.47
N ASP A 348 2.41 6.97 -9.20
CA ASP A 348 2.01 8.00 -8.23
C ASP A 348 2.79 9.30 -8.39
N ASN A 349 3.97 9.24 -9.03
CA ASN A 349 4.82 10.39 -9.32
C ASN A 349 5.18 10.44 -10.80
N THR A 350 4.36 11.12 -11.59
CA THR A 350 4.70 11.40 -12.99
C THR A 350 5.78 12.48 -13.05
N ASN A 351 7.03 12.08 -12.98
CA ASN A 351 8.16 13.00 -12.93
C ASN A 351 9.06 12.86 -14.16
N LEU A 352 9.56 14.00 -14.66
CA LEU A 352 10.68 14.00 -15.58
C LEU A 352 12.00 14.11 -14.79
N VAL A 353 12.81 13.08 -14.90
CA VAL A 353 14.19 13.08 -14.37
C VAL A 353 15.18 13.28 -15.50
N VAL A 354 16.00 14.33 -15.43
CA VAL A 354 17.06 14.60 -16.39
C VAL A 354 18.42 14.33 -15.76
N THR A 355 19.19 13.43 -16.39
CA THR A 355 20.56 13.11 -15.99
C THR A 355 21.54 13.78 -16.95
N LEU A 356 22.64 14.30 -16.44
CA LEU A 356 23.73 14.83 -17.23
C LEU A 356 24.93 13.87 -17.18
N ALA A 357 25.43 13.44 -18.33
CA ALA A 357 26.55 12.51 -18.44
C ALA A 357 27.56 13.00 -19.47
N GLY A 358 28.82 12.92 -19.13
CA GLY A 358 29.90 13.09 -20.09
C GLY A 358 30.13 11.81 -20.89
N THR A 359 30.48 11.90 -22.15
CA THR A 359 30.84 10.74 -22.99
C THR A 359 32.10 10.03 -22.47
N ASP A 360 32.90 10.69 -21.65
CA ASP A 360 34.07 10.16 -20.96
C ASP A 360 33.77 9.57 -19.56
N GLY A 361 32.50 9.50 -19.18
CA GLY A 361 32.07 9.00 -17.88
C GLY A 361 32.23 10.00 -16.73
N GLN A 362 32.67 11.22 -17.00
CA GLN A 362 32.81 12.28 -16.00
C GLN A 362 31.55 13.14 -15.96
N LYS A 363 31.36 13.87 -14.84
CA LYS A 363 30.25 14.81 -14.71
C LYS A 363 30.52 16.06 -15.53
N PRO A 364 29.67 16.40 -16.55
CA PRO A 364 29.87 17.58 -17.36
C PRO A 364 29.51 18.87 -16.61
N ASP A 365 30.08 20.00 -17.06
CA ASP A 365 29.77 21.36 -16.62
C ASP A 365 28.63 22.02 -17.44
N GLY A 366 28.05 21.28 -18.38
CA GLY A 366 26.86 21.69 -19.11
C GLY A 366 25.62 21.72 -18.23
N THR A 367 24.58 22.39 -18.69
CA THR A 367 23.31 22.52 -17.96
C THR A 367 22.12 22.21 -18.86
N VAL A 368 20.99 21.83 -18.23
CA VAL A 368 19.71 21.62 -18.92
C VAL A 368 18.66 22.53 -18.30
N LYS A 369 17.80 23.09 -19.13
CA LYS A 369 16.60 23.80 -18.72
C LYS A 369 15.37 22.99 -19.12
N VAL A 370 14.36 22.95 -18.24
CA VAL A 370 13.04 22.39 -18.51
C VAL A 370 12.04 23.53 -18.45
N ASN A 371 11.28 23.72 -19.53
CA ASN A 371 10.34 24.84 -19.67
C ASN A 371 10.95 26.22 -19.35
N GLY A 372 12.24 26.40 -19.74
CA GLY A 372 12.98 27.63 -19.50
C GLY A 372 13.60 27.77 -18.11
N THR A 373 13.31 26.90 -17.17
CA THR A 373 13.85 26.89 -15.80
C THR A 373 15.05 25.95 -15.72
N PRO A 374 16.19 26.37 -15.11
CA PRO A 374 17.32 25.47 -14.89
C PRO A 374 16.91 24.21 -14.11
N TYR A 375 17.26 23.05 -14.65
CA TYR A 375 16.93 21.78 -14.02
C TYR A 375 17.83 21.55 -12.80
N SER A 376 17.23 21.31 -11.64
CA SER A 376 17.95 21.01 -10.39
C SER A 376 17.35 19.80 -9.64
N LYS A 377 16.12 19.46 -9.92
CA LYS A 377 15.37 18.33 -9.31
C LYS A 377 14.34 17.81 -10.30
N ALA A 378 13.82 16.62 -10.03
CA ALA A 378 12.72 16.06 -10.80
C ALA A 378 11.58 17.06 -11.01
N VAL A 379 11.02 17.10 -12.20
CA VAL A 379 9.94 18.02 -12.60
C VAL A 379 8.66 17.23 -12.68
N GLU A 380 7.69 17.57 -11.88
CA GLU A 380 6.36 16.99 -11.90
C GLU A 380 5.67 17.29 -13.25
N THR A 381 5.02 16.28 -13.83
CA THR A 381 4.44 16.36 -15.17
C THR A 381 3.00 15.86 -15.16
N SER A 382 2.18 16.37 -16.06
CA SER A 382 0.82 15.88 -16.29
C SER A 382 0.74 15.16 -17.65
N VAL A 383 -0.20 14.24 -17.80
CA VAL A 383 -0.44 13.52 -19.07
C VAL A 383 -0.64 14.53 -20.20
N ASN A 384 -0.03 14.24 -21.35
CA ASN A 384 -0.05 15.09 -22.54
C ASN A 384 0.59 16.48 -22.39
N GLN A 385 1.24 16.77 -21.26
CA GLN A 385 1.99 18.02 -21.10
C GLN A 385 3.19 18.06 -22.05
N ILE A 386 3.31 19.14 -22.81
CA ILE A 386 4.49 19.36 -23.66
C ILE A 386 5.60 20.00 -22.84
N LEU A 387 6.71 19.31 -22.71
CA LEU A 387 7.90 19.76 -22.00
C LEU A 387 8.96 20.22 -23.02
N SER A 388 9.45 21.45 -22.86
CA SER A 388 10.57 21.96 -23.65
C SER A 388 11.86 21.80 -22.89
N LEU A 389 12.79 20.98 -23.42
CA LEU A 389 14.12 20.79 -22.84
C LEU A 389 15.14 21.50 -23.69
N GLU A 390 16.08 22.19 -23.05
CA GLU A 390 17.16 22.92 -23.70
C GLU A 390 18.49 22.66 -23.00
N ALA A 391 19.41 22.01 -23.70
CA ALA A 391 20.78 21.80 -23.24
C ALA A 391 21.67 23.00 -23.55
N THR A 392 22.48 23.40 -22.60
CA THR A 392 23.43 24.52 -22.74
C THR A 392 24.85 24.02 -22.51
N ASP A 393 25.76 24.38 -23.43
CA ASP A 393 27.17 24.02 -23.33
C ASP A 393 27.81 24.60 -22.06
N GLY A 394 28.70 23.84 -21.47
CA GLY A 394 29.60 24.32 -20.44
C GLY A 394 30.91 24.92 -21.04
N SER A 395 31.82 25.27 -20.17
CA SER A 395 33.14 25.76 -20.58
C SER A 395 34.04 24.63 -21.09
N THR A 396 33.90 23.44 -20.53
CA THR A 396 34.71 22.25 -20.79
C THR A 396 34.03 21.24 -21.66
N TYR A 397 32.69 21.19 -21.61
CA TYR A 397 31.90 20.22 -22.31
C TYR A 397 30.86 20.89 -23.22
N LYS A 398 30.63 20.30 -24.39
CA LYS A 398 29.56 20.68 -25.33
C LYS A 398 28.52 19.60 -25.40
N PHE A 399 27.25 20.00 -25.53
CA PHE A 399 26.17 19.07 -25.75
C PHE A 399 26.42 18.22 -27.00
N SER A 400 26.20 16.92 -26.87
CA SER A 400 26.35 15.95 -27.95
C SER A 400 25.01 15.46 -28.44
N HIS A 401 24.27 14.79 -27.59
CA HIS A 401 22.96 14.21 -27.94
C HIS A 401 22.16 13.87 -26.65
N TRP A 402 20.88 13.61 -26.83
CA TRP A 402 20.00 13.08 -25.82
C TRP A 402 19.96 11.53 -25.87
N SER A 403 19.63 10.88 -24.78
CA SER A 403 19.51 9.40 -24.71
C SER A 403 18.48 8.81 -25.68
N ASN A 404 17.54 9.61 -26.17
CA ASN A 404 16.59 9.24 -27.23
C ASN A 404 17.14 9.41 -28.66
N GLY A 405 18.41 9.69 -28.81
CA GLY A 405 19.12 9.85 -30.09
C GLY A 405 18.97 11.21 -30.74
N LYS A 406 18.21 12.15 -30.21
CA LYS A 406 18.11 13.52 -30.74
C LYS A 406 19.38 14.31 -30.48
N THR A 407 19.89 15.03 -31.49
CA THR A 407 21.10 15.83 -31.41
C THR A 407 20.85 17.33 -31.29
N ASP A 408 19.59 17.74 -31.42
CA ASP A 408 19.23 19.15 -31.24
C ASP A 408 19.31 19.52 -29.76
N LYS A 409 19.92 20.68 -29.48
CA LYS A 409 20.02 21.20 -28.12
C LYS A 409 18.67 21.46 -27.48
N LYS A 410 17.69 21.82 -28.30
CA LYS A 410 16.32 22.07 -27.85
C LYS A 410 15.38 21.02 -28.45
N ILE A 411 14.70 20.30 -27.56
CA ILE A 411 13.73 19.27 -27.92
C ILE A 411 12.42 19.50 -27.21
N GLN A 412 11.35 18.90 -27.73
CA GLN A 412 10.09 18.79 -27.05
C GLN A 412 9.80 17.32 -26.76
N LEU A 413 9.26 17.06 -25.59
CA LEU A 413 8.75 15.78 -25.15
C LEU A 413 7.31 15.96 -24.72
N THR A 414 6.50 14.97 -25.02
CA THR A 414 5.12 14.89 -24.49
C THR A 414 5.14 13.93 -23.28
N ALA A 415 4.68 14.38 -22.16
CA ALA A 415 4.57 13.56 -20.97
C ALA A 415 3.52 12.47 -21.15
N THR A 416 3.90 11.24 -20.81
CA THR A 416 3.07 10.04 -21.07
C THR A 416 2.19 9.66 -19.88
N GLY A 417 2.23 10.39 -18.77
CA GLY A 417 1.56 9.99 -17.53
C GLY A 417 2.34 8.94 -16.72
N MET A 418 3.59 8.68 -17.11
CA MET A 418 4.53 7.82 -16.38
C MET A 418 5.82 8.60 -16.11
N SER A 419 6.59 8.17 -15.13
CA SER A 419 7.91 8.76 -14.88
C SER A 419 8.80 8.57 -16.09
N MET A 420 9.45 9.65 -16.52
CA MET A 420 10.31 9.69 -17.69
C MET A 420 11.74 10.00 -17.29
N GLY A 421 12.68 9.19 -17.75
CA GLY A 421 14.11 9.45 -17.63
C GLY A 421 14.72 9.89 -18.95
N LEU A 422 15.47 11.00 -18.97
CA LEU A 422 16.20 11.44 -20.13
C LEU A 422 17.62 11.81 -19.74
N THR A 423 18.62 11.32 -20.49
CA THR A 423 20.01 11.70 -20.26
C THR A 423 20.50 12.65 -21.34
N ALA A 424 21.08 13.76 -20.94
CA ALA A 424 21.80 14.68 -21.81
C ALA A 424 23.29 14.31 -21.82
N PHE A 425 23.81 13.90 -22.96
CA PHE A 425 25.21 13.55 -23.14
C PHE A 425 26.02 14.75 -23.62
N PHE A 426 27.15 14.97 -22.98
CA PHE A 426 28.07 16.04 -23.31
C PHE A 426 29.45 15.47 -23.67
N LYS A 427 30.07 16.04 -24.71
CA LYS A 427 31.38 15.65 -25.16
C LYS A 427 32.40 16.71 -24.73
N LYS A 428 33.58 16.26 -24.28
CA LYS A 428 34.68 17.16 -23.89
C LYS A 428 35.20 17.94 -25.07
N ASN A 429 35.52 19.24 -24.87
CA ASN A 429 36.10 20.07 -25.91
C ASN A 429 37.46 19.52 -26.37
N GLY A 430 37.60 19.21 -27.65
CA GLY A 430 38.86 18.70 -28.23
C GLY A 430 38.87 17.21 -28.55
N GLU A 431 37.81 16.48 -28.25
CA GLU A 431 37.58 15.09 -28.72
C GLU A 431 36.82 15.00 -30.02
#